data_d9c7c4e179adc0e34e733e997b876c1c
#
_entry.id   d9c7c4e179adc0e34e733e997b876c1c
#
_cell.length_a   1.000
_cell.length_b   1.000
_cell.length_c   1.000
_cell.angle_alpha   90.00
_cell.angle_beta   90.00
_cell.angle_gamma   90.00
#
_symmetry.space_group_name_H-M   'P 1'
#
loop_
_entity.id
_entity.type
_entity.pdbx_description
1 polymer ?
#
loop_
_entity_poly.entity_id
_entity_poly.type
_entity_poly.pdbx_seq_one_letter_code
_entity_poly.pdbx_strand_id
1 'polypeptide(L)'
;DELCENGVLREDARFVLPYCLYSNFFCSVNGREFLNMLTAMICGRGAKYPEIKKLGLELYEQACEKAPGIMSSFKMDRVVNDVPDLSFIQVKPEHTETPVELLAYTPDAAKCVARNALISGKNLATEQIEEIISNDETVEKIVEAVVKCKRPRALECANYTFRFNNVSLSCITHFARHRIQSIEIPELTKTDRMSFIIPPVLRDKPELLEKYKNAFKKT
;
A
#
# COMPACT_ATOMS: atom_id res chain seq x y z
N ASP A 1 -14.12 14.56 20.21
CA ASP A 1 -13.77 15.90 20.72
C ASP A 1 -13.00 15.81 22.05
N GLU A 2 -13.47 15.06 23.05
CA GLU A 2 -12.83 14.94 24.37
C GLU A 2 -11.33 14.56 24.34
N LEU A 3 -10.92 13.65 23.45
CA LEU A 3 -9.50 13.31 23.28
C LEU A 3 -8.67 14.51 22.82
N CYS A 4 -9.19 15.28 21.87
CA CYS A 4 -8.52 16.48 21.34
C CYS A 4 -8.44 17.59 22.40
N GLU A 5 -9.49 17.80 23.18
CA GLU A 5 -9.53 18.77 24.29
C GLU A 5 -8.51 18.44 25.38
N ASN A 6 -8.17 17.17 25.55
CA ASN A 6 -7.13 16.69 26.47
C ASN A 6 -5.73 16.55 25.81
N GLY A 7 -5.51 17.21 24.67
CA GLY A 7 -4.21 17.33 24.02
C GLY A 7 -3.77 16.10 23.21
N VAL A 8 -4.71 15.22 22.84
CA VAL A 8 -4.44 14.16 21.87
C VAL A 8 -4.53 14.75 20.48
N LEU A 9 -3.54 14.49 19.62
CA LEU A 9 -3.55 14.94 18.23
C LEU A 9 -4.78 14.38 17.49
N ARG A 10 -5.34 15.17 16.56
CA ARG A 10 -6.50 14.75 15.76
C ARG A 10 -6.23 13.48 14.96
N GLU A 11 -5.01 13.30 14.50
CA GLU A 11 -4.52 12.13 13.78
C GLU A 11 -4.63 10.85 14.62
N ASP A 12 -4.37 10.92 15.92
CA ASP A 12 -4.48 9.81 16.87
C ASP A 12 -5.92 9.65 17.38
N ALA A 13 -6.61 10.76 17.65
CA ALA A 13 -7.97 10.75 18.13
C ALA A 13 -8.98 10.13 17.14
N ARG A 14 -8.72 10.30 15.83
CA ARG A 14 -9.59 9.74 14.76
C ARG A 14 -9.55 8.22 14.64
N PHE A 15 -8.63 7.52 15.27
CA PHE A 15 -8.55 6.05 15.20
C PHE A 15 -9.80 5.35 15.79
N VAL A 16 -10.52 6.02 16.67
CA VAL A 16 -11.80 5.52 17.21
C VAL A 16 -12.99 5.74 16.28
N LEU A 17 -12.82 6.47 15.18
CA LEU A 17 -13.88 6.71 14.21
C LEU A 17 -14.07 5.48 13.32
N PRO A 18 -15.31 5.00 13.16
CA PRO A 18 -15.58 3.88 12.27
C PRO A 18 -15.41 4.27 10.80
N TYR A 19 -15.11 3.29 9.97
CA TYR A 19 -15.00 3.49 8.51
C TYR A 19 -16.31 3.92 7.83
N CYS A 20 -17.45 3.70 8.48
CA CYS A 20 -18.76 4.12 7.99
C CYS A 20 -19.07 5.60 8.24
N LEU A 21 -18.11 6.40 8.71
CA LEU A 21 -18.27 7.84 8.84
C LEU A 21 -18.47 8.50 7.48
N TYR A 22 -19.54 9.26 7.30
CA TYR A 22 -19.82 9.95 6.05
C TYR A 22 -18.77 10.99 5.71
N SER A 23 -18.38 10.99 4.43
CA SER A 23 -17.49 12.00 3.87
C SER A 23 -17.88 12.29 2.42
N ASN A 24 -17.66 13.51 1.99
CA ASN A 24 -17.84 13.92 0.59
C ASN A 24 -16.48 14.21 -0.04
N PHE A 25 -16.31 13.77 -1.29
CA PHE A 25 -15.09 14.05 -2.04
C PHE A 25 -15.39 14.18 -3.54
N PHE A 26 -14.51 14.86 -4.26
CA PHE A 26 -14.51 14.91 -5.71
C PHE A 26 -13.44 13.98 -6.27
N CYS A 27 -13.79 13.27 -7.34
CA CYS A 27 -12.88 12.36 -8.05
C CYS A 27 -12.93 12.66 -9.55
N SER A 28 -11.76 12.85 -10.16
CA SER A 28 -11.61 12.94 -11.61
C SER A 28 -10.76 11.79 -12.10
N VAL A 29 -11.29 11.04 -13.07
CA VAL A 29 -10.59 9.91 -13.68
C VAL A 29 -10.73 9.98 -15.19
N ASN A 30 -9.73 9.49 -15.92
CA ASN A 30 -9.87 9.32 -17.36
C ASN A 30 -10.72 8.09 -17.69
N GLY A 31 -11.22 7.98 -18.93
CA GLY A 31 -12.15 6.91 -19.33
C GLY A 31 -11.61 5.50 -19.14
N ARG A 32 -10.31 5.26 -19.36
CA ARG A 32 -9.69 3.94 -19.12
C ARG A 32 -9.72 3.58 -17.64
N GLU A 33 -9.25 4.50 -16.80
CA GLU A 33 -9.22 4.26 -15.35
C GLU A 33 -10.63 4.19 -14.76
N PHE A 34 -11.60 4.87 -15.37
CA PHE A 34 -13.00 4.72 -14.99
C PHE A 34 -13.52 3.30 -15.25
N LEU A 35 -13.23 2.70 -16.43
CA LEU A 35 -13.58 1.31 -16.72
C LEU A 35 -12.87 0.33 -15.78
N ASN A 36 -11.60 0.57 -15.45
CA ASN A 36 -10.87 -0.23 -14.49
C ASN A 36 -11.50 -0.13 -13.09
N MET A 37 -11.86 1.08 -12.67
CA MET A 37 -12.55 1.33 -11.39
C MET A 37 -13.89 0.61 -11.33
N LEU A 38 -14.74 0.72 -12.35
CA LEU A 38 -16.01 -0.01 -12.43
C LEU A 38 -15.81 -1.53 -12.38
N THR A 39 -14.80 -2.05 -13.10
CA THR A 39 -14.43 -3.45 -13.05
C THR A 39 -14.09 -3.90 -11.63
N ALA A 40 -13.25 -3.15 -10.93
CA ALA A 40 -12.87 -3.46 -9.55
C ALA A 40 -14.05 -3.40 -8.57
N MET A 41 -14.95 -2.43 -8.73
CA MET A 41 -16.10 -2.21 -7.84
C MET A 41 -17.23 -3.22 -8.06
N ILE A 42 -17.52 -3.58 -9.32
CA ILE A 42 -18.69 -4.39 -9.69
C ILE A 42 -18.34 -5.87 -9.85
N CYS A 43 -17.18 -6.18 -10.47
CA CYS A 43 -16.77 -7.52 -10.86
C CYS A 43 -15.62 -8.08 -10.03
N GLY A 44 -14.77 -7.20 -9.47
CA GLY A 44 -13.56 -7.56 -8.76
C GLY A 44 -13.70 -7.58 -7.23
N ARG A 45 -12.61 -7.25 -6.53
CA ARG A 45 -12.51 -7.27 -5.05
C ARG A 45 -13.59 -6.40 -4.37
N GLY A 46 -13.95 -5.27 -4.96
CA GLY A 46 -14.96 -4.34 -4.43
C GLY A 46 -16.36 -4.93 -4.40
N ALA A 47 -16.68 -5.89 -5.27
CA ALA A 47 -18.00 -6.51 -5.35
C ALA A 47 -18.43 -7.24 -4.06
N LYS A 48 -17.49 -7.62 -3.20
CA LYS A 48 -17.74 -8.24 -1.90
C LYS A 48 -18.26 -7.23 -0.84
N TYR A 49 -18.08 -5.93 -1.08
CA TYR A 49 -18.51 -4.87 -0.20
C TYR A 49 -19.77 -4.21 -0.76
N PRO A 50 -20.95 -4.37 -0.10
CA PRO A 50 -22.23 -3.93 -0.66
C PRO A 50 -22.27 -2.46 -1.04
N GLU A 51 -21.67 -1.58 -0.22
CA GLU A 51 -21.59 -0.15 -0.47
C GLU A 51 -20.79 0.16 -1.73
N ILE A 52 -19.61 -0.45 -1.88
CA ILE A 52 -18.73 -0.25 -3.04
C ILE A 52 -19.41 -0.73 -4.32
N LYS A 53 -20.03 -1.92 -4.26
CA LYS A 53 -20.77 -2.47 -5.41
C LYS A 53 -21.94 -1.59 -5.81
N LYS A 54 -22.73 -1.11 -4.85
CA LYS A 54 -23.85 -0.19 -5.08
C LYS A 54 -23.37 1.09 -5.76
N LEU A 55 -22.32 1.72 -5.21
CA LEU A 55 -21.73 2.92 -5.80
C LEU A 55 -21.24 2.68 -7.22
N GLY A 56 -20.59 1.54 -7.49
CA GLY A 56 -20.14 1.14 -8.83
C GLY A 56 -21.31 1.03 -9.83
N LEU A 57 -22.44 0.44 -9.41
CA LEU A 57 -23.65 0.33 -10.25
C LEU A 57 -24.25 1.71 -10.55
N GLU A 58 -24.37 2.59 -9.57
CA GLU A 58 -24.87 3.95 -9.74
C GLU A 58 -23.96 4.78 -10.68
N LEU A 59 -22.63 4.65 -10.55
CA LEU A 59 -21.69 5.29 -11.46
C LEU A 59 -21.83 4.76 -12.90
N TYR A 60 -21.99 3.45 -13.05
CA TYR A 60 -22.22 2.82 -14.36
C TYR A 60 -23.49 3.35 -15.03
N GLU A 61 -24.63 3.38 -14.33
CA GLU A 61 -25.89 3.88 -14.85
C GLU A 61 -25.78 5.32 -15.36
N GLN A 62 -25.22 6.22 -14.53
CA GLN A 62 -25.02 7.61 -14.92
C GLN A 62 -24.07 7.76 -16.13
N ALA A 63 -23.03 6.93 -16.20
CA ALA A 63 -22.10 6.96 -17.32
C ALA A 63 -22.72 6.42 -18.62
N CYS A 64 -23.61 5.43 -18.55
CA CYS A 64 -24.35 4.94 -19.72
C CYS A 64 -25.22 6.03 -20.35
N GLU A 65 -25.82 6.91 -19.56
CA GLU A 65 -26.60 8.04 -20.04
C GLU A 65 -25.76 9.08 -20.76
N LYS A 66 -24.57 9.39 -20.25
CA LYS A 66 -23.73 10.50 -20.72
C LYS A 66 -22.68 10.09 -21.75
N ALA A 67 -22.20 8.86 -21.70
CA ALA A 67 -21.11 8.36 -22.54
C ALA A 67 -21.34 6.90 -22.97
N PRO A 68 -22.45 6.57 -23.66
CA PRO A 68 -22.81 5.21 -24.01
C PRO A 68 -21.74 4.50 -24.86
N GLY A 69 -21.04 5.23 -25.73
CA GLY A 69 -19.97 4.69 -26.56
C GLY A 69 -18.78 4.16 -25.74
N ILE A 70 -18.44 4.81 -24.63
CA ILE A 70 -17.39 4.31 -23.71
C ILE A 70 -17.90 3.09 -22.94
N MET A 71 -19.15 3.14 -22.47
CA MET A 71 -19.73 2.09 -21.65
C MET A 71 -20.07 0.81 -22.45
N SER A 72 -20.17 0.88 -23.78
CA SER A 72 -20.42 -0.30 -24.63
C SER A 72 -19.36 -1.40 -24.51
N SER A 73 -18.13 -1.05 -24.08
CA SER A 73 -17.05 -1.99 -23.86
C SER A 73 -17.05 -2.64 -22.47
N PHE A 74 -17.86 -2.12 -21.54
CA PHE A 74 -17.93 -2.65 -20.18
C PHE A 74 -18.86 -3.88 -20.12
N LYS A 75 -18.39 -4.95 -19.49
CA LYS A 75 -19.15 -6.19 -19.29
C LYS A 75 -19.35 -6.45 -17.81
N MET A 76 -20.60 -6.44 -17.35
CA MET A 76 -20.96 -6.69 -15.96
C MET A 76 -20.74 -8.14 -15.49
N ASP A 77 -20.76 -9.07 -16.42
CA ASP A 77 -20.58 -10.51 -16.18
C ASP A 77 -19.11 -10.95 -16.25
N ARG A 78 -18.19 -9.99 -16.33
CA ARG A 78 -16.76 -10.26 -16.39
C ARG A 78 -16.30 -10.94 -15.10
N VAL A 79 -15.77 -12.16 -15.24
CA VAL A 79 -15.10 -12.85 -14.14
C VAL A 79 -13.70 -12.25 -13.99
N VAL A 80 -13.43 -11.67 -12.81
CA VAL A 80 -12.13 -11.10 -12.47
C VAL A 80 -11.56 -11.87 -11.29
N ASN A 81 -10.47 -12.58 -11.53
CA ASN A 81 -9.73 -13.30 -10.50
C ASN A 81 -8.65 -12.39 -9.92
N ASP A 82 -9.05 -11.46 -9.07
CA ASP A 82 -8.13 -10.49 -8.42
C ASP A 82 -7.29 -11.13 -7.30
N VAL A 83 -7.68 -12.31 -6.83
CA VAL A 83 -7.01 -13.01 -5.73
C VAL A 83 -6.82 -14.46 -6.13
N PRO A 84 -5.59 -15.00 -6.02
CA PRO A 84 -5.38 -16.42 -6.29
C PRO A 84 -6.18 -17.28 -5.30
N ASP A 85 -6.75 -18.39 -5.79
CA ASP A 85 -7.33 -19.39 -4.91
C ASP A 85 -6.23 -20.17 -4.21
N LEU A 86 -6.07 -19.91 -2.91
CA LEU A 86 -5.10 -20.57 -2.03
C LEU A 86 -5.79 -21.51 -1.03
N SER A 87 -7.02 -21.95 -1.30
CA SER A 87 -7.79 -22.82 -0.42
C SER A 87 -7.13 -24.18 -0.15
N PHE A 88 -6.18 -24.59 -1.01
CA PHE A 88 -5.37 -25.79 -0.83
C PHE A 88 -4.29 -25.63 0.28
N ILE A 89 -4.00 -24.40 0.72
CA ILE A 89 -3.09 -24.13 1.84
C ILE A 89 -3.86 -24.17 3.15
N GLN A 90 -3.64 -25.18 3.96
CA GLN A 90 -4.32 -25.40 5.24
C GLN A 90 -3.38 -25.12 6.43
N VAL A 91 -2.85 -23.90 6.48
CA VAL A 91 -2.00 -23.45 7.60
C VAL A 91 -2.73 -22.35 8.37
N LYS A 92 -2.74 -22.45 9.70
CA LYS A 92 -3.28 -21.37 10.54
C LYS A 92 -2.27 -20.23 10.60
N PRO A 93 -2.72 -18.98 10.43
CA PRO A 93 -1.85 -17.82 10.63
C PRO A 93 -1.31 -17.78 12.05
N GLU A 94 -0.01 -17.56 12.19
CA GLU A 94 0.62 -17.29 13.48
C GLU A 94 0.88 -15.79 13.63
N HIS A 95 0.69 -15.29 14.85
CA HIS A 95 1.05 -13.92 15.18
C HIS A 95 2.56 -13.80 15.38
N THR A 96 3.13 -12.73 14.87
CA THR A 96 4.53 -12.38 15.12
C THR A 96 4.59 -11.04 15.86
N GLU A 97 5.49 -10.97 16.83
CA GLU A 97 5.77 -9.76 17.60
C GLU A 97 6.74 -8.82 16.86
N THR A 98 7.42 -9.32 15.84
CA THR A 98 8.38 -8.53 15.04
C THR A 98 7.62 -7.51 14.18
N PRO A 99 7.78 -6.20 14.43
CA PRO A 99 6.97 -5.19 13.73
C PRO A 99 7.33 -5.06 12.24
N VAL A 100 8.60 -5.27 11.87
CA VAL A 100 9.09 -5.19 10.48
C VAL A 100 10.07 -6.33 10.21
N GLU A 101 9.87 -7.04 9.13
CA GLU A 101 10.74 -8.14 8.68
C GLU A 101 11.20 -7.86 7.24
N LEU A 102 12.51 -7.94 7.00
CA LEU A 102 13.06 -7.95 5.64
C LEU A 102 12.97 -9.37 5.09
N LEU A 103 12.08 -9.61 4.13
CA LEU A 103 11.83 -10.93 3.53
C LEU A 103 12.77 -11.24 2.38
N ALA A 104 13.07 -10.25 1.56
CA ALA A 104 13.93 -10.40 0.40
C ALA A 104 14.61 -9.09 0.03
N TYR A 105 15.75 -9.17 -0.60
CA TYR A 105 16.48 -8.03 -1.15
C TYR A 105 17.31 -8.46 -2.36
N THR A 106 17.68 -7.51 -3.20
CA THR A 106 18.57 -7.76 -4.34
C THR A 106 19.95 -8.18 -3.82
N PRO A 107 20.44 -9.39 -4.13
CA PRO A 107 21.82 -9.79 -3.81
C PRO A 107 22.81 -8.81 -4.45
N ASP A 108 23.90 -8.52 -3.76
CA ASP A 108 24.97 -7.60 -4.25
C ASP A 108 24.41 -6.27 -4.79
N ALA A 109 23.43 -5.69 -4.12
CA ALA A 109 22.73 -4.49 -4.56
C ALA A 109 23.69 -3.35 -4.92
N ALA A 110 24.80 -3.17 -4.19
CA ALA A 110 25.80 -2.17 -4.48
C ALA A 110 26.46 -2.39 -5.85
N LYS A 111 26.82 -3.62 -6.21
CA LYS A 111 27.37 -3.98 -7.53
C LYS A 111 26.33 -3.79 -8.63
N CYS A 112 25.06 -4.10 -8.34
CA CYS A 112 23.95 -3.86 -9.25
C CYS A 112 23.79 -2.37 -9.58
N VAL A 113 23.82 -1.52 -8.56
CA VAL A 113 23.76 -0.06 -8.70
C VAL A 113 24.97 0.46 -9.49
N ALA A 114 26.18 0.01 -9.14
CA ALA A 114 27.40 0.43 -9.82
C ALA A 114 27.38 0.03 -11.31
N ARG A 115 26.95 -1.20 -11.61
CA ARG A 115 26.79 -1.69 -13.00
C ARG A 115 25.85 -0.78 -13.80
N ASN A 116 24.67 -0.49 -13.28
CA ASN A 116 23.69 0.36 -13.96
C ASN A 116 24.20 1.81 -14.14
N ALA A 117 24.92 2.33 -13.18
CA ALA A 117 25.54 3.64 -13.27
C ALA A 117 26.61 3.71 -14.37
N LEU A 118 27.44 2.66 -14.47
CA LEU A 118 28.49 2.56 -15.50
C LEU A 118 27.90 2.40 -16.90
N ILE A 119 26.86 1.57 -17.07
CA ILE A 119 26.14 1.41 -18.33
C ILE A 119 25.62 2.76 -18.81
N SER A 120 24.92 3.48 -17.95
CA SER A 120 24.28 4.75 -18.31
C SER A 120 25.27 5.92 -18.44
N GLY A 121 26.35 5.89 -17.67
CA GLY A 121 27.28 7.03 -17.57
C GLY A 121 28.52 6.93 -18.46
N LYS A 122 28.95 5.73 -18.87
CA LYS A 122 30.23 5.51 -19.53
C LYS A 122 30.16 4.71 -20.83
N ASN A 123 29.04 4.05 -21.12
CA ASN A 123 28.88 3.22 -22.33
C ASN A 123 30.01 2.19 -22.52
N LEU A 124 30.36 1.48 -21.44
CA LEU A 124 31.46 0.50 -21.44
C LEU A 124 30.94 -0.87 -21.91
N ALA A 125 31.84 -1.71 -22.39
CA ALA A 125 31.57 -3.11 -22.66
C ALA A 125 31.32 -3.88 -21.33
N THR A 126 30.57 -4.98 -21.39
CA THR A 126 30.24 -5.77 -20.22
C THR A 126 31.44 -6.23 -19.42
N GLU A 127 32.48 -6.70 -20.14
CA GLU A 127 33.74 -7.20 -19.54
C GLU A 127 34.48 -6.11 -18.77
N GLN A 128 34.47 -4.88 -19.28
CA GLN A 128 35.09 -3.73 -18.61
C GLN A 128 34.28 -3.34 -17.33
N ILE A 129 32.97 -3.44 -17.40
CA ILE A 129 32.10 -3.17 -16.24
C ILE A 129 32.35 -4.21 -15.14
N GLU A 130 32.39 -5.50 -15.49
CA GLU A 130 32.62 -6.59 -14.52
C GLU A 130 34.01 -6.47 -13.89
N GLU A 131 35.04 -6.07 -14.66
CA GLU A 131 36.37 -5.79 -14.10
C GLU A 131 36.33 -4.65 -13.09
N ILE A 132 35.66 -3.54 -13.38
CA ILE A 132 35.54 -2.39 -12.48
C ILE A 132 34.81 -2.75 -11.20
N ILE A 133 33.68 -3.45 -11.29
CA ILE A 133 32.86 -3.80 -10.12
C ILE A 133 33.39 -5.00 -9.34
N SER A 134 34.47 -5.64 -9.80
CA SER A 134 35.21 -6.64 -9.02
C SER A 134 35.93 -6.02 -7.82
N ASN A 135 36.21 -4.71 -7.86
CA ASN A 135 36.84 -3.95 -6.79
C ASN A 135 35.79 -3.28 -5.92
N ASP A 136 35.62 -3.76 -4.68
CA ASP A 136 34.60 -3.29 -3.75
C ASP A 136 34.76 -1.80 -3.36
N GLU A 137 35.98 -1.30 -3.21
CA GLU A 137 36.23 0.13 -2.94
C GLU A 137 35.76 1.03 -4.09
N THR A 138 35.93 0.56 -5.33
CA THR A 138 35.44 1.28 -6.51
C THR A 138 33.91 1.26 -6.56
N VAL A 139 33.28 0.13 -6.21
CA VAL A 139 31.82 0.01 -6.09
C VAL A 139 31.28 1.00 -5.09
N GLU A 140 31.86 1.10 -3.89
CA GLU A 140 31.44 2.05 -2.86
C GLU A 140 31.51 3.50 -3.37
N LYS A 141 32.60 3.90 -4.01
CA LYS A 141 32.76 5.24 -4.60
C LYS A 141 31.69 5.54 -5.66
N ILE A 142 31.35 4.55 -6.50
CA ILE A 142 30.30 4.70 -7.52
C ILE A 142 28.94 4.87 -6.84
N VAL A 143 28.60 4.05 -5.85
CA VAL A 143 27.35 4.13 -5.12
C VAL A 143 27.20 5.48 -4.42
N GLU A 144 28.25 5.96 -3.74
CA GLU A 144 28.27 7.29 -3.15
C GLU A 144 28.01 8.42 -4.16
N ALA A 145 28.60 8.31 -5.36
CA ALA A 145 28.37 9.26 -6.43
C ALA A 145 26.92 9.22 -6.92
N VAL A 146 26.35 8.02 -7.07
CA VAL A 146 24.94 7.83 -7.46
C VAL A 146 23.98 8.45 -6.43
N VAL A 147 24.19 8.19 -5.13
CA VAL A 147 23.32 8.72 -4.06
C VAL A 147 23.32 10.25 -4.04
N LYS A 148 24.42 10.91 -4.40
CA LYS A 148 24.51 12.37 -4.49
C LYS A 148 23.79 12.97 -5.70
N CYS A 149 23.35 12.16 -6.67
CA CYS A 149 22.63 12.65 -7.83
C CYS A 149 21.21 13.14 -7.49
N LYS A 150 20.75 14.20 -8.15
CA LYS A 150 19.38 14.71 -8.00
C LYS A 150 18.32 13.66 -8.36
N ARG A 151 18.63 12.75 -9.29
CA ARG A 151 17.75 11.64 -9.73
C ARG A 151 18.56 10.36 -9.83
N PRO A 152 18.74 9.64 -8.74
CA PRO A 152 19.62 8.46 -8.68
C PRO A 152 18.94 7.21 -9.26
N ARG A 153 18.62 7.20 -10.56
CA ARG A 153 17.89 6.09 -11.22
C ARG A 153 18.57 4.73 -11.10
N ALA A 154 19.90 4.71 -11.01
CA ALA A 154 20.63 3.46 -10.82
C ALA A 154 20.22 2.71 -9.52
N LEU A 155 19.66 3.42 -8.53
CA LEU A 155 19.13 2.79 -7.29
C LEU A 155 17.87 1.96 -7.54
N GLU A 156 17.16 2.17 -8.66
CA GLU A 156 15.91 1.45 -8.96
C GLU A 156 16.12 -0.06 -9.17
N CYS A 157 17.36 -0.53 -9.39
CA CYS A 157 17.68 -1.95 -9.47
C CYS A 157 17.82 -2.63 -8.09
N ALA A 158 17.96 -1.86 -7.01
CA ALA A 158 18.06 -2.36 -5.64
C ALA A 158 16.65 -2.47 -5.04
N ASN A 159 16.11 -3.68 -4.99
CA ASN A 159 14.77 -3.94 -4.50
C ASN A 159 14.82 -4.58 -3.11
N TYR A 160 13.85 -4.19 -2.26
CA TYR A 160 13.67 -4.72 -0.92
C TYR A 160 12.22 -5.10 -0.71
N THR A 161 11.96 -6.26 -0.13
CA THR A 161 10.62 -6.72 0.23
C THR A 161 10.52 -6.82 1.74
N PHE A 162 9.63 -6.03 2.32
CA PHE A 162 9.38 -6.00 3.76
C PHE A 162 7.99 -6.54 4.07
N ARG A 163 7.88 -7.22 5.22
CA ARG A 163 6.61 -7.50 5.87
C ARG A 163 6.45 -6.55 7.05
N PHE A 164 5.30 -5.91 7.11
CA PHE A 164 4.90 -5.06 8.23
C PHE A 164 3.81 -5.76 9.02
N ASN A 165 4.05 -5.97 10.30
CA ASN A 165 3.13 -6.63 11.21
C ASN A 165 2.51 -5.62 12.18
N ASN A 166 1.29 -5.90 12.63
CA ASN A 166 0.59 -5.09 13.64
C ASN A 166 0.49 -3.60 13.26
N VAL A 167 0.16 -3.32 12.00
CA VAL A 167 0.07 -1.96 11.46
C VAL A 167 -1.38 -1.51 11.45
N SER A 168 -1.66 -0.29 11.89
CA SER A 168 -3.01 0.26 11.83
C SER A 168 -3.45 0.53 10.40
N LEU A 169 -4.75 0.47 10.15
CA LEU A 169 -5.34 0.78 8.85
C LEU A 169 -5.04 2.23 8.44
N SER A 170 -4.97 3.15 9.38
CA SER A 170 -4.56 4.53 9.14
C SER A 170 -3.13 4.60 8.59
N CYS A 171 -2.20 3.83 9.14
CA CYS A 171 -0.83 3.73 8.63
C CYS A 171 -0.82 3.15 7.21
N ILE A 172 -1.55 2.06 6.95
CA ILE A 172 -1.65 1.45 5.62
C ILE A 172 -2.15 2.44 4.58
N THR A 173 -3.14 3.30 4.91
CA THR A 173 -3.63 4.31 3.96
C THR A 173 -2.58 5.34 3.57
N HIS A 174 -1.63 5.65 4.45
CA HIS A 174 -0.50 6.50 4.13
C HIS A 174 0.51 5.79 3.22
N PHE A 175 0.83 4.53 3.50
CA PHE A 175 1.68 3.72 2.62
C PHE A 175 1.09 3.61 1.20
N ALA A 176 -0.20 3.32 1.08
CA ALA A 176 -0.88 3.16 -0.22
C ALA A 176 -0.85 4.41 -1.11
N ARG A 177 -0.55 5.59 -0.57
CA ARG A 177 -0.37 6.82 -1.35
C ARG A 177 0.95 6.89 -2.12
N HIS A 178 1.94 6.10 -1.75
CA HIS A 178 3.22 6.02 -2.46
C HIS A 178 3.09 5.07 -3.65
N ARG A 179 2.89 5.61 -4.84
CA ARG A 179 2.50 4.88 -6.06
C ARG A 179 3.58 3.98 -6.66
N ILE A 180 4.84 4.14 -6.25
CA ILE A 180 6.00 3.42 -6.84
C ILE A 180 6.19 2.03 -6.23
N GLN A 181 5.58 1.77 -5.08
CA GLN A 181 5.70 0.50 -4.36
C GLN A 181 4.52 -0.43 -4.68
N SER A 182 4.79 -1.74 -4.70
CA SER A 182 3.75 -2.77 -4.67
C SER A 182 3.40 -3.08 -3.23
N ILE A 183 2.12 -3.00 -2.88
CA ILE A 183 1.62 -3.32 -1.54
C ILE A 183 0.58 -4.43 -1.66
N GLU A 184 0.82 -5.52 -0.92
CA GLU A 184 -0.16 -6.59 -0.72
C GLU A 184 -0.75 -6.45 0.68
N ILE A 185 -2.07 -6.28 0.75
CA ILE A 185 -2.81 -6.11 2.00
C ILE A 185 -3.76 -7.29 2.15
N PRO A 186 -3.74 -8.01 3.30
CA PRO A 186 -4.70 -9.05 3.58
C PRO A 186 -6.15 -8.55 3.52
N GLU A 187 -7.09 -9.45 3.30
CA GLU A 187 -8.51 -9.11 3.32
C GLU A 187 -8.93 -8.62 4.71
N LEU A 188 -9.40 -7.39 4.80
CA LEU A 188 -9.72 -6.72 6.06
C LEU A 188 -10.80 -7.45 6.89
N THR A 189 -11.69 -8.18 6.22
CA THR A 189 -12.73 -8.98 6.87
C THR A 189 -12.19 -10.18 7.66
N LYS A 190 -10.93 -10.56 7.39
CA LYS A 190 -10.24 -11.68 8.05
C LYS A 190 -9.31 -11.23 9.18
N THR A 191 -9.20 -9.92 9.42
CA THR A 191 -8.37 -9.39 10.51
C THR A 191 -9.10 -9.49 11.83
N ASP A 192 -8.34 -9.62 12.94
CA ASP A 192 -8.90 -9.55 14.27
C ASP A 192 -9.43 -8.14 14.56
N ARG A 193 -10.75 -8.02 14.74
CA ARG A 193 -11.43 -6.75 14.99
C ARG A 193 -11.19 -6.21 16.40
N MET A 194 -10.73 -7.05 17.31
CA MET A 194 -10.47 -6.65 18.71
C MET A 194 -9.03 -6.17 18.91
N SER A 195 -8.16 -6.35 17.93
CA SER A 195 -6.78 -5.83 17.97
C SER A 195 -6.73 -4.41 17.42
N PHE A 196 -6.23 -3.48 18.22
CA PHE A 196 -6.03 -2.08 17.84
C PHE A 196 -4.78 -1.50 18.46
N ILE A 197 -4.24 -0.47 17.83
CA ILE A 197 -3.04 0.21 18.31
C ILE A 197 -3.42 1.32 19.28
N ILE A 198 -2.75 1.32 20.42
CA ILE A 198 -2.89 2.38 21.42
C ILE A 198 -1.88 3.48 21.10
N PRO A 199 -2.33 4.72 20.78
CA PRO A 199 -1.43 5.85 20.58
C PRO A 199 -0.51 6.05 21.79
N PRO A 200 0.80 6.29 21.59
CA PRO A 200 1.75 6.45 22.70
C PRO A 200 1.33 7.52 23.72
N VAL A 201 0.72 8.62 23.25
CA VAL A 201 0.26 9.74 24.08
C VAL A 201 -0.84 9.35 25.10
N LEU A 202 -1.50 8.21 24.91
CA LEU A 202 -2.53 7.72 25.85
C LEU A 202 -1.96 6.78 26.94
N ARG A 203 -0.72 6.30 26.78
CA ARG A 203 -0.13 5.32 27.73
C ARG A 203 -0.04 5.86 29.15
N ASP A 204 0.28 7.15 29.28
CA ASP A 204 0.44 7.84 30.56
C ASP A 204 -0.85 8.54 31.04
N LYS A 205 -2.00 8.27 30.39
CA LYS A 205 -3.30 8.89 30.70
C LYS A 205 -4.37 7.80 30.92
N PRO A 206 -4.39 7.13 32.09
CA PRO A 206 -5.19 5.93 32.31
C PRO A 206 -6.70 6.12 32.08
N GLU A 207 -7.25 7.26 32.47
CA GLU A 207 -8.69 7.55 32.26
C GLU A 207 -9.03 7.71 30.77
N LEU A 208 -8.20 8.40 30.01
CA LEU A 208 -8.39 8.55 28.56
C LEU A 208 -8.14 7.23 27.82
N LEU A 209 -7.18 6.44 28.26
CA LEU A 209 -6.90 5.11 27.71
C LEU A 209 -8.09 4.18 27.89
N GLU A 210 -8.75 4.19 29.05
CA GLU A 210 -9.93 3.37 29.29
C GLU A 210 -11.11 3.82 28.42
N LYS A 211 -11.33 5.12 28.27
CA LYS A 211 -12.35 5.66 27.35
C LYS A 211 -12.06 5.26 25.90
N TYR A 212 -10.80 5.34 25.48
CA TYR A 212 -10.35 4.93 24.14
C TYR A 212 -10.66 3.44 23.90
N LYS A 213 -10.25 2.55 24.81
CA LYS A 213 -10.54 1.11 24.73
C LYS A 213 -12.05 0.81 24.69
N ASN A 214 -12.84 1.52 25.50
CA ASN A 214 -14.27 1.34 25.55
C ASN A 214 -14.98 1.83 24.28
N ALA A 215 -14.42 2.82 23.56
CA ALA A 215 -14.93 3.23 22.26
C ALA A 215 -14.82 2.07 21.24
N PHE A 216 -13.68 1.38 21.17
CA PHE A 216 -13.51 0.22 20.28
C PHE A 216 -14.46 -0.95 20.62
N LYS A 217 -14.76 -1.19 21.87
CA LYS A 217 -15.71 -2.25 22.27
C LYS A 217 -17.17 -1.97 21.86
N LYS A 218 -17.49 -0.70 21.60
CA LYS A 218 -18.85 -0.26 21.22
C LYS A 218 -19.04 -0.18 19.70
N THR A 219 -17.95 -0.22 18.93
CA THR A 219 -17.94 -0.16 17.47
C THR A 219 -17.87 -1.55 16.86
#